data_a0947bcf825b7130d610248581457cbf
#
_entry.id   a0947bcf825b7130d610248581457cbf
#
_cell.length_a   1.000
_cell.length_b   1.000
_cell.length_c   1.000
_cell.angle_alpha   90.00
_cell.angle_beta   90.00
_cell.angle_gamma   90.00
#
_symmetry.space_group_name_H-M   'P 1'
#
loop_
_entity.id
_entity.type
_entity.pdbx_description
1 polymer ?
#
loop_
_entity_poly.entity_id
_entity_poly.type
_entity_poly.pdbx_seq_one_letter_code
_entity_poly.pdbx_strand_id
1 'polypeptide(L)'
;NPWIFFIGYLASCFFGIYLFSKSSNPLVSFAGYNFVVVPFGLIINIVVSNYDPSLVLEAIKVTGLVTGIMMLLGTMFPVFFQKISGSLTIALIAVIVVELFQIFILGIHQEWLDWAVVIIFCGYIGYDWGRANQIPKTIDNAVDSAAALYMDIINLFLRIVRIMGRK
;
A
#
# COMPACT_ATOMS: atom_id res chain seq x y z
N ASN A 1 10.17 -5.94 22.81
CA ASN A 1 10.49 -4.52 22.64
C ASN A 1 9.97 -4.06 21.26
N PRO A 2 9.02 -3.10 21.19
CA PRO A 2 8.42 -2.64 19.93
C PRO A 2 9.44 -2.17 18.89
N TRP A 3 10.54 -1.58 19.35
CA TRP A 3 11.61 -1.08 18.49
C TRP A 3 12.36 -2.18 17.75
N ILE A 4 12.60 -3.33 18.41
CA ILE A 4 13.26 -4.48 17.76
C ILE A 4 12.36 -5.03 16.67
N PHE A 5 11.04 -5.15 16.93
CA PHE A 5 10.07 -5.57 15.93
C PHE A 5 10.02 -4.61 14.75
N PHE A 6 9.97 -3.29 15.00
CA PHE A 6 9.92 -2.27 13.96
C PHE A 6 11.18 -2.25 13.09
N ILE A 7 12.37 -2.33 13.71
CA ILE A 7 13.66 -2.39 12.98
C ILE A 7 13.73 -3.68 12.16
N GLY A 8 13.35 -4.82 12.73
CA GLY A 8 13.31 -6.09 12.02
C GLY A 8 12.36 -6.07 10.82
N TYR A 9 11.19 -5.45 10.99
CA TYR A 9 10.24 -5.23 9.91
C TYR A 9 10.82 -4.39 8.77
N LEU A 10 11.40 -3.22 9.10
CA LEU A 10 12.02 -2.37 8.09
C LEU A 10 13.15 -3.07 7.36
N ALA A 11 14.03 -3.77 8.10
CA ALA A 11 15.13 -4.53 7.52
C ALA A 11 14.62 -5.62 6.56
N SER A 12 13.57 -6.36 6.94
CA SER A 12 12.92 -7.35 6.08
C SER A 12 12.35 -6.74 4.81
N CYS A 13 11.64 -5.61 4.92
CA CYS A 13 11.08 -4.90 3.76
C CYS A 13 12.17 -4.41 2.80
N PHE A 14 13.21 -3.75 3.32
CA PHE A 14 14.33 -3.29 2.49
C PHE A 14 15.07 -4.43 1.81
N PHE A 15 15.30 -5.53 2.53
CA PHE A 15 15.92 -6.72 1.96
C PHE A 15 15.04 -7.35 0.88
N GLY A 16 13.74 -7.47 1.11
CA GLY A 16 12.77 -7.97 0.13
C GLY A 16 12.75 -7.11 -1.14
N ILE A 17 12.65 -5.78 -0.99
CA ILE A 17 12.68 -4.83 -2.11
C ILE A 17 14.00 -4.96 -2.88
N TYR A 18 15.12 -5.06 -2.20
CA TYR A 18 16.43 -5.26 -2.85
C TYR A 18 16.45 -6.55 -3.68
N LEU A 19 15.94 -7.67 -3.15
CA LEU A 19 15.92 -8.95 -3.84
C LEU A 19 15.10 -8.88 -5.14
N PHE A 20 13.85 -8.42 -5.07
CA PHE A 20 13.00 -8.42 -6.27
C PHE A 20 13.33 -7.29 -7.26
N SER A 21 13.94 -6.16 -6.83
CA SER A 21 14.37 -5.08 -7.72
C SER A 21 15.64 -5.38 -8.49
N LYS A 22 16.50 -6.29 -7.98
CA LYS A 22 17.81 -6.58 -8.55
C LYS A 22 17.86 -7.88 -9.34
N SER A 23 16.89 -8.76 -9.17
CA SER A 23 16.89 -10.07 -9.78
C SER A 23 15.81 -10.18 -10.84
N SER A 24 16.16 -10.72 -12.01
CA SER A 24 15.21 -11.17 -13.03
C SER A 24 14.84 -12.65 -12.88
N ASN A 25 15.33 -13.31 -11.80
CA ASN A 25 14.96 -14.70 -11.51
C ASN A 25 13.62 -14.74 -10.75
N PRO A 26 12.57 -15.37 -11.30
CA PRO A 26 11.24 -15.40 -10.69
C PRO A 26 11.21 -15.95 -9.26
N LEU A 27 12.07 -16.92 -8.92
CA LEU A 27 12.13 -17.49 -7.57
C LEU A 27 12.71 -16.49 -6.56
N VAL A 28 13.71 -15.71 -6.97
CA VAL A 28 14.33 -14.68 -6.12
C VAL A 28 13.35 -13.52 -5.93
N SER A 29 12.68 -13.09 -7.00
CA SER A 29 11.63 -12.06 -6.94
C SER A 29 10.49 -12.48 -6.04
N PHE A 30 10.03 -13.73 -6.15
CA PHE A 30 8.98 -14.29 -5.29
C PHE A 30 9.42 -14.37 -3.81
N ALA A 31 10.66 -14.79 -3.54
CA ALA A 31 11.20 -14.78 -2.18
C ALA A 31 11.26 -13.34 -1.62
N GLY A 32 11.78 -12.38 -2.40
CA GLY A 32 11.82 -10.97 -2.04
C GLY A 32 10.42 -10.40 -1.74
N TYR A 33 9.43 -10.74 -2.56
CA TYR A 33 8.03 -10.40 -2.31
C TYR A 33 7.54 -10.90 -0.93
N ASN A 34 7.83 -12.15 -0.57
CA ASN A 34 7.42 -12.69 0.72
C ASN A 34 8.10 -12.00 1.91
N PHE A 35 9.34 -11.51 1.76
CA PHE A 35 10.00 -10.68 2.79
C PHE A 35 9.30 -9.35 3.06
N VAL A 36 8.50 -8.86 2.12
CA VAL A 36 7.65 -7.67 2.30
C VAL A 36 6.27 -8.04 2.83
N VAL A 37 5.60 -8.99 2.18
CA VAL A 37 4.18 -9.32 2.43
C VAL A 37 3.96 -9.96 3.79
N VAL A 38 4.81 -10.91 4.19
CA VAL A 38 4.62 -11.67 5.43
C VAL A 38 4.77 -10.78 6.68
N PRO A 39 5.86 -10.00 6.83
CA PRO A 39 5.98 -9.10 7.97
C PRO A 39 4.89 -8.01 7.99
N PHE A 40 4.47 -7.53 6.82
CA PHE A 40 3.39 -6.55 6.74
C PHE A 40 2.04 -7.15 7.15
N GLY A 41 1.79 -8.42 6.81
CA GLY A 41 0.62 -9.17 7.28
C GLY A 41 0.54 -9.25 8.81
N LEU A 42 1.67 -9.40 9.50
CA LEU A 42 1.71 -9.37 10.97
C LEU A 42 1.31 -8.00 11.52
N ILE A 43 1.75 -6.90 10.89
CA ILE A 43 1.35 -5.55 11.28
C ILE A 43 -0.16 -5.36 11.08
N ILE A 44 -0.70 -5.82 9.94
CA ILE A 44 -2.13 -5.74 9.66
C ILE A 44 -2.91 -6.45 10.77
N ASN A 45 -2.49 -7.66 11.16
CA ASN A 45 -3.14 -8.42 12.23
C ASN A 45 -3.15 -7.63 13.56
N ILE A 46 -2.03 -7.02 13.94
CA ILE A 46 -1.93 -6.20 15.15
C ILE A 46 -2.87 -4.99 15.07
N VAL A 47 -2.92 -4.31 13.93
CA VAL A 47 -3.78 -3.13 13.75
C VAL A 47 -5.26 -3.53 13.78
N VAL A 48 -5.63 -4.55 13.03
CA VAL A 48 -7.02 -5.01 12.88
C VAL A 48 -7.59 -5.57 14.18
N SER A 49 -6.75 -6.21 15.03
CA SER A 49 -7.19 -6.75 16.32
C SER A 49 -7.70 -5.69 17.31
N ASN A 50 -7.46 -4.41 17.05
CA ASN A 50 -7.98 -3.31 17.86
C ASN A 50 -9.37 -2.81 17.41
N TYR A 51 -9.95 -3.39 16.36
CA TYR A 51 -11.24 -3.00 15.80
C TYR A 51 -12.25 -4.12 15.91
N ASP A 52 -13.54 -3.75 15.90
CA ASP A 52 -14.63 -4.71 15.87
C ASP A 52 -14.57 -5.55 14.56
N PRO A 53 -14.72 -6.87 14.63
CA PRO A 53 -14.69 -7.74 13.45
C PRO A 53 -15.73 -7.38 12.38
N SER A 54 -16.90 -6.88 12.77
CA SER A 54 -17.93 -6.42 11.82
C SER A 54 -17.49 -5.19 11.05
N LEU A 55 -16.85 -4.24 11.71
CA LEU A 55 -16.26 -3.05 11.08
C LEU A 55 -15.14 -3.42 10.12
N VAL A 56 -14.28 -4.35 10.52
CA VAL A 56 -13.19 -4.86 9.65
C VAL A 56 -13.76 -5.49 8.38
N LEU A 57 -14.83 -6.29 8.50
CA LEU A 57 -15.49 -6.90 7.36
C LEU A 57 -16.09 -5.85 6.41
N GLU A 58 -16.71 -4.80 6.96
CA GLU A 58 -17.20 -3.69 6.15
C GLU A 58 -16.08 -2.93 5.44
N ALA A 59 -14.97 -2.67 6.14
CA ALA A 59 -13.79 -2.03 5.55
C ALA A 59 -13.19 -2.88 4.41
N ILE A 60 -13.16 -4.22 4.54
CA ILE A 60 -12.74 -5.12 3.47
C ILE A 60 -13.65 -4.96 2.24
N LYS A 61 -14.97 -4.95 2.43
CA LYS A 61 -15.93 -4.76 1.34
C LYS A 61 -15.75 -3.43 0.62
N VAL A 62 -15.61 -2.35 1.37
CA VAL A 62 -15.39 -1.00 0.83
C VAL A 62 -14.06 -0.95 0.07
N THR A 63 -12.98 -1.47 0.66
CA THR A 63 -11.65 -1.52 0.01
C THR A 63 -11.72 -2.32 -1.28
N GLY A 64 -12.35 -3.50 -1.26
CA GLY A 64 -12.50 -4.33 -2.46
C GLY A 64 -13.28 -3.63 -3.58
N LEU A 65 -14.37 -2.94 -3.23
CA LEU A 65 -15.17 -2.18 -4.19
C LEU A 65 -14.34 -1.03 -4.80
N VAL A 66 -13.69 -0.23 -3.97
CA VAL A 66 -12.84 0.90 -4.43
C VAL A 66 -11.70 0.37 -5.31
N THR A 67 -11.02 -0.70 -4.89
CA THR A 67 -9.97 -1.35 -5.67
C THR A 67 -10.47 -1.78 -7.05
N GLY A 68 -11.61 -2.46 -7.13
CA GLY A 68 -12.21 -2.88 -8.39
C GLY A 68 -12.54 -1.71 -9.32
N ILE A 69 -13.10 -0.63 -8.77
CA ILE A 69 -13.37 0.60 -9.53
C ILE A 69 -12.06 1.22 -10.05
N MET A 70 -11.02 1.32 -9.19
CA MET A 70 -9.75 1.92 -9.61
C MET A 70 -9.00 1.07 -10.62
N MET A 71 -9.07 -0.26 -10.54
CA MET A 71 -8.54 -1.17 -11.57
C MET A 71 -9.26 -0.97 -12.91
N LEU A 72 -10.59 -0.84 -12.90
CA LEU A 72 -11.37 -0.54 -14.10
C LEU A 72 -10.95 0.80 -14.72
N LEU A 73 -10.86 1.85 -13.92
CA LEU A 73 -10.42 3.17 -14.36
C LEU A 73 -8.95 3.15 -14.86
N GLY A 74 -8.06 2.42 -14.20
CA GLY A 74 -6.67 2.23 -14.65
C GLY A 74 -6.57 1.53 -16.00
N THR A 75 -7.49 0.60 -16.30
CA THR A 75 -7.59 -0.03 -17.62
C THR A 75 -8.12 0.94 -18.68
N MET A 76 -9.12 1.75 -18.33
CA MET A 76 -9.76 2.68 -19.28
C MET A 76 -8.92 3.93 -19.55
N PHE A 77 -8.20 4.43 -18.55
CA PHE A 77 -7.46 5.69 -18.60
C PHE A 77 -5.98 5.57 -18.19
N PRO A 78 -5.20 4.63 -18.74
CA PRO A 78 -3.84 4.36 -18.30
C PRO A 78 -2.90 5.57 -18.46
N VAL A 79 -3.08 6.34 -19.52
CA VAL A 79 -2.28 7.56 -19.81
C VAL A 79 -2.50 8.64 -18.74
N PHE A 80 -3.73 8.79 -18.26
CA PHE A 80 -4.03 9.71 -17.16
C PHE A 80 -3.26 9.33 -15.89
N PHE A 81 -3.35 8.07 -15.46
CA PHE A 81 -2.67 7.60 -14.26
C PHE A 81 -1.15 7.68 -14.38
N GLN A 82 -0.58 7.40 -15.55
CA GLN A 82 0.85 7.59 -15.81
C GLN A 82 1.29 9.07 -15.64
N LYS A 83 0.49 10.00 -16.13
CA LYS A 83 0.80 11.44 -16.00
C LYS A 83 0.79 11.93 -14.56
N ILE A 84 -0.09 11.41 -13.72
CA ILE A 84 -0.20 11.85 -12.31
C ILE A 84 0.72 11.07 -11.37
N SER A 85 1.39 10.00 -11.80
CA SER A 85 2.20 9.12 -10.93
C SER A 85 3.29 9.88 -10.17
N GLY A 86 3.98 10.81 -10.83
CA GLY A 86 4.98 11.67 -10.16
C GLY A 86 4.36 12.58 -9.08
N SER A 87 3.18 13.12 -9.35
CA SER A 87 2.45 13.95 -8.38
C SER A 87 1.96 13.11 -7.20
N LEU A 88 1.54 11.85 -7.42
CA LEU A 88 1.16 10.93 -6.35
C LEU A 88 2.36 10.64 -5.43
N THR A 89 3.55 10.44 -5.99
CA THR A 89 4.77 10.20 -5.21
C THR A 89 5.12 11.41 -4.35
N ILE A 90 5.08 12.61 -4.91
CA ILE A 90 5.35 13.83 -4.16
C ILE A 90 4.30 14.01 -3.06
N ALA A 91 3.02 13.81 -3.36
CA ALA A 91 1.93 13.89 -2.39
C ALA A 91 2.09 12.88 -1.25
N LEU A 92 2.46 11.64 -1.56
CA LEU A 92 2.70 10.60 -0.56
C LEU A 92 3.85 10.99 0.38
N ILE A 93 4.98 11.44 -0.17
CA ILE A 93 6.13 11.89 0.64
C ILE A 93 5.71 13.07 1.53
N ALA A 94 4.99 14.04 0.98
CA ALA A 94 4.52 15.20 1.74
C ALA A 94 3.60 14.78 2.90
N VAL A 95 2.65 13.87 2.67
CA VAL A 95 1.76 13.37 3.71
C VAL A 95 2.52 12.62 4.79
N ILE A 96 3.48 11.75 4.42
CA ILE A 96 4.34 11.03 5.39
C ILE A 96 5.10 12.03 6.27
N VAL A 97 5.72 13.05 5.68
CA VAL A 97 6.45 14.07 6.43
C VAL A 97 5.53 14.80 7.40
N VAL A 98 4.32 15.19 6.95
CA VAL A 98 3.33 15.86 7.79
C VAL A 98 2.86 14.94 8.93
N GLU A 99 2.57 13.66 8.66
CA GLU A 99 2.19 12.69 9.69
C GLU A 99 3.30 12.51 10.75
N LEU A 100 4.54 12.34 10.31
CA LEU A 100 5.68 12.21 11.23
C LEU A 100 5.82 13.46 12.10
N PHE A 101 5.74 14.65 11.50
CA PHE A 101 5.79 15.91 12.24
C PHE A 101 4.65 16.01 13.27
N GLN A 102 3.43 15.67 12.88
CA GLN A 102 2.27 15.72 13.78
C GLN A 102 2.39 14.74 14.94
N ILE A 103 2.81 13.50 14.68
CA ILE A 103 2.93 12.46 15.70
C ILE A 103 4.08 12.77 16.67
N PHE A 104 5.27 13.11 16.16
CA PHE A 104 6.48 13.25 16.99
C PHE A 104 6.61 14.62 17.65
N ILE A 105 6.08 15.67 17.04
CA ILE A 105 6.25 17.04 17.54
C ILE A 105 4.98 17.57 18.21
N LEU A 106 3.81 17.34 17.60
CA LEU A 106 2.55 17.86 18.11
C LEU A 106 1.75 16.86 18.94
N GLY A 107 2.06 15.55 18.87
CA GLY A 107 1.31 14.49 19.56
C GLY A 107 -0.14 14.35 19.10
N ILE A 108 -0.47 14.83 17.91
CA ILE A 108 -1.82 14.82 17.34
C ILE A 108 -1.87 14.00 16.06
N HIS A 109 -3.05 13.54 15.72
CA HIS A 109 -3.34 12.95 14.41
C HIS A 109 -4.59 13.61 13.83
N GLN A 110 -4.48 14.11 12.60
CA GLN A 110 -5.59 14.81 11.92
C GLN A 110 -6.30 13.90 10.93
N GLU A 111 -7.62 13.89 10.98
CA GLU A 111 -8.46 12.99 10.17
C GLU A 111 -8.35 13.22 8.67
N TRP A 112 -8.16 14.48 8.24
CA TRP A 112 -8.05 14.80 6.82
C TRP A 112 -6.86 14.12 6.14
N LEU A 113 -5.78 13.80 6.90
CA LEU A 113 -4.63 13.06 6.36
C LEU A 113 -5.01 11.65 5.93
N ASP A 114 -5.89 10.97 6.66
CA ASP A 114 -6.34 9.64 6.24
C ASP A 114 -7.11 9.70 4.92
N TRP A 115 -7.95 10.71 4.72
CA TRP A 115 -8.64 10.91 3.45
C TRP A 115 -7.67 11.26 2.31
N ALA A 116 -6.66 12.08 2.58
CA ALA A 116 -5.62 12.39 1.60
C ALA A 116 -4.87 11.11 1.16
N VAL A 117 -4.51 10.26 2.12
CA VAL A 117 -3.85 8.97 1.83
C VAL A 117 -4.75 8.03 1.05
N VAL A 118 -6.05 7.96 1.37
CA VAL A 118 -7.03 7.17 0.59
C VAL A 118 -7.02 7.60 -0.87
N ILE A 119 -7.08 8.90 -1.16
CA ILE A 119 -7.05 9.42 -2.53
C ILE A 119 -5.74 9.07 -3.24
N ILE A 120 -4.61 9.20 -2.55
CA ILE A 120 -3.29 8.86 -3.10
C ILE A 120 -3.22 7.38 -3.47
N PHE A 121 -3.63 6.47 -2.58
CA PHE A 121 -3.59 5.02 -2.88
C PHE A 121 -4.63 4.58 -3.90
N CYS A 122 -5.78 5.23 -3.99
CA CYS A 122 -6.67 5.08 -5.14
C CYS A 122 -5.93 5.39 -6.45
N GLY A 123 -5.21 6.51 -6.50
CA GLY A 123 -4.39 6.88 -7.65
C GLY A 123 -3.32 5.83 -7.99
N TYR A 124 -2.62 5.31 -6.98
CA TYR A 124 -1.61 4.27 -7.17
C TYR A 124 -2.20 2.95 -7.69
N ILE A 125 -3.32 2.49 -7.15
CA ILE A 125 -4.01 1.27 -7.66
C ILE A 125 -4.34 1.43 -9.15
N GLY A 126 -4.87 2.58 -9.55
CA GLY A 126 -5.15 2.87 -10.97
C GLY A 126 -3.89 2.89 -11.83
N TYR A 127 -2.81 3.47 -11.32
CA TYR A 127 -1.51 3.54 -12.00
C TYR A 127 -0.85 2.15 -12.11
N ASP A 128 -0.70 1.42 -11.01
CA ASP A 128 0.01 0.15 -11.00
C ASP A 128 -0.74 -0.94 -11.76
N TRP A 129 -2.08 -0.95 -11.66
CA TRP A 129 -2.89 -1.83 -12.48
C TRP A 129 -2.81 -1.49 -13.98
N GLY A 130 -2.92 -0.21 -14.33
CA GLY A 130 -2.77 0.25 -15.71
C GLY A 130 -1.40 -0.10 -16.29
N ARG A 131 -0.33 0.09 -15.52
CA ARG A 131 1.04 -0.29 -15.86
C ARG A 131 1.19 -1.81 -16.03
N ALA A 132 0.67 -2.59 -15.07
CA ALA A 132 0.73 -4.06 -15.12
C ALA A 132 0.10 -4.63 -16.40
N ASN A 133 -0.92 -3.96 -16.94
CA ASN A 133 -1.55 -4.37 -18.19
C ASN A 133 -0.75 -4.02 -19.44
N GLN A 134 0.20 -3.09 -19.37
CA GLN A 134 0.99 -2.60 -20.51
C GLN A 134 2.39 -3.22 -20.62
N ILE A 135 2.97 -3.67 -19.50
CA ILE A 135 4.31 -4.28 -19.49
C ILE A 135 4.29 -5.73 -20.01
N PRO A 136 5.45 -6.28 -20.45
CA PRO A 136 5.55 -7.67 -20.91
C PRO A 136 5.04 -8.66 -19.86
N LYS A 137 4.33 -9.69 -20.31
CA LYS A 137 3.71 -10.71 -19.43
C LYS A 137 4.73 -11.78 -19.05
N THR A 138 5.68 -11.42 -18.20
CA THR A 138 6.67 -12.32 -17.59
C THR A 138 6.27 -12.62 -16.15
N ILE A 139 6.76 -13.74 -15.60
CA ILE A 139 6.52 -14.10 -14.19
C ILE A 139 7.12 -13.05 -13.26
N ASP A 140 8.29 -12.52 -13.59
CA ASP A 140 8.97 -11.47 -12.83
C ASP A 140 8.12 -10.20 -12.76
N ASN A 141 7.67 -9.68 -13.91
CA ASN A 141 6.77 -8.52 -13.96
C ASN A 141 5.43 -8.76 -13.25
N ALA A 142 4.94 -10.00 -13.22
CA ALA A 142 3.72 -10.36 -12.50
C ALA A 142 3.94 -10.29 -10.97
N VAL A 143 5.08 -10.77 -10.48
CA VAL A 143 5.45 -10.69 -9.05
C VAL A 143 5.62 -9.22 -8.62
N ASP A 144 6.35 -8.42 -9.41
CA ASP A 144 6.56 -7.00 -9.11
C ASP A 144 5.23 -6.21 -9.09
N SER A 145 4.36 -6.47 -10.08
CA SER A 145 3.05 -5.83 -10.14
C SER A 145 2.14 -6.26 -8.97
N ALA A 146 2.19 -7.55 -8.59
CA ALA A 146 1.45 -8.05 -7.44
C ALA A 146 1.95 -7.42 -6.13
N ALA A 147 3.27 -7.23 -5.98
CA ALA A 147 3.85 -6.57 -4.81
C ALA A 147 3.38 -5.11 -4.70
N ALA A 148 3.44 -4.35 -5.80
CA ALA A 148 2.98 -2.97 -5.82
C ALA A 148 1.50 -2.86 -5.46
N LEU A 149 0.63 -3.61 -6.14
CA LEU A 149 -0.81 -3.61 -5.87
C LEU A 149 -1.14 -4.08 -4.46
N TYR A 150 -0.44 -5.08 -3.93
CA TYR A 150 -0.62 -5.52 -2.55
C TYR A 150 -0.38 -4.37 -1.57
N MET A 151 0.74 -3.65 -1.72
CA MET A 151 1.08 -2.53 -0.84
C MET A 151 0.04 -1.41 -0.93
N ASP A 152 -0.43 -1.08 -2.12
CA ASP A 152 -1.45 -0.05 -2.33
C ASP A 152 -2.79 -0.41 -1.70
N ILE A 153 -3.27 -1.64 -1.95
CA ILE A 153 -4.57 -2.12 -1.45
C ILE A 153 -4.55 -2.21 0.08
N ILE A 154 -3.45 -2.69 0.67
CA ILE A 154 -3.34 -2.81 2.12
C ILE A 154 -3.23 -1.44 2.80
N ASN A 155 -2.48 -0.50 2.23
CA ASN A 155 -2.42 0.86 2.75
C ASN A 155 -3.80 1.54 2.66
N LEU A 156 -4.51 1.37 1.55
CA LEU A 156 -5.89 1.84 1.39
C LEU A 156 -6.80 1.23 2.47
N PHE A 157 -6.75 -0.09 2.65
CA PHE A 157 -7.53 -0.81 3.66
C PHE A 157 -7.28 -0.29 5.08
N LEU A 158 -6.03 -0.14 5.48
CA LEU A 158 -5.69 0.35 6.83
C LEU A 158 -6.22 1.76 7.08
N ARG A 159 -6.24 2.63 6.07
CA ARG A 159 -6.83 3.97 6.18
C ARG A 159 -8.35 3.91 6.27
N ILE A 160 -9.00 3.07 5.47
CA ILE A 160 -10.47 2.88 5.53
C ILE A 160 -10.88 2.34 6.91
N VAL A 161 -10.19 1.31 7.44
CA VAL A 161 -10.44 0.79 8.80
C VAL A 161 -10.34 1.90 9.84
N ARG A 162 -9.29 2.73 9.76
CA ARG A 162 -9.07 3.83 10.70
C ARG A 162 -10.18 4.88 10.61
N ILE A 163 -10.58 5.28 9.40
CA ILE A 163 -11.68 6.24 9.18
C ILE A 163 -13.00 5.71 9.73
N MET A 164 -13.31 4.45 9.45
CA MET A 164 -14.57 3.82 9.90
C MET A 164 -14.59 3.56 11.41
N GLY A 165 -13.44 3.28 12.01
CA GLY A 165 -13.30 2.97 13.43
C GLY A 165 -13.34 4.17 14.37
N ARG A 166 -13.41 5.38 13.85
CA ARG A 166 -13.49 6.63 14.64
C ARG A 166 -14.90 7.00 15.12
N LYS A 167 -15.89 6.20 14.78
CA LYS A 167 -17.30 6.46 15.18
C LYS A 167 -17.58 6.04 16.60
#